data_3d81872ef07479f9eb1bc93f28a8f868
#
_entry.id   3d81872ef07479f9eb1bc93f28a8f868
#
_cell.length_a   1.000
_cell.length_b   1.000
_cell.length_c   1.000
_cell.angle_alpha   90.00
_cell.angle_beta   90.00
_cell.angle_gamma   90.00
#
_symmetry.space_group_name_H-M   'P 1'
#
loop_
_entity.id
_entity.type
_entity.pdbx_description
1 polymer ?
#
loop_
_entity_poly.entity_id
_entity_poly.type
_entity_poly.pdbx_seq_one_letter_code
_entity_poly.pdbx_strand_id
1 'polypeptide(L)'
;RRSSDLPLFSGSGPHAGSGTNYGLEATLLNSFKLSLQYILPKLWLTRLAGWGASKRAGWLTKLVIDLFVKYYKVDMKEAQKPDTASYRTFNDFFVRPLRDDARPINTDPNVLVMPADGVINQLGNIEEDKLLQAKGHSYTLEALLAGNYQMAEKFRNGTFVTTYLSPRDYHRVHMPCNGILREMMYVPGDLFSVNILTAQNVPNLFARNERVICLFDTEFGPMVQILVGATIVGSIETTWAGTITPPREGVIKQIGR
;
A
#
# COMPACT_ATOMS: atom_id res chain seq x y z
N ARG A 1 -5.44 26.22 -16.34
CA ARG A 1 -6.82 26.72 -16.51
C ARG A 1 -7.49 26.74 -15.15
N ARG A 2 -8.17 27.85 -14.87
CA ARG A 2 -8.69 28.29 -13.57
C ARG A 2 -9.60 27.28 -12.89
N SER A 3 -9.36 27.11 -11.58
CA SER A 3 -10.28 26.62 -10.57
C SER A 3 -11.46 27.62 -10.42
N SER A 4 -12.66 27.14 -10.70
CA SER A 4 -13.92 27.65 -10.13
C SER A 4 -15.03 26.78 -10.72
N ASP A 5 -15.71 26.01 -9.85
CA ASP A 5 -17.11 25.62 -9.91
C ASP A 5 -17.33 24.34 -9.11
N LEU A 6 -17.35 24.51 -7.79
CA LEU A 6 -18.03 23.55 -6.92
C LEU A 6 -19.44 24.13 -6.63
N PRO A 7 -20.53 23.42 -6.90
CA PRO A 7 -21.85 23.88 -6.51
C PRO A 7 -22.07 23.74 -5.01
N LEU A 8 -22.41 24.85 -4.39
CA LEU A 8 -22.97 24.94 -3.06
C LEU A 8 -24.36 24.27 -3.05
N PHE A 9 -24.50 23.19 -2.32
CA PHE A 9 -25.83 22.67 -1.97
C PHE A 9 -26.41 23.46 -0.81
N SER A 10 -27.35 24.35 -1.12
CA SER A 10 -28.28 24.92 -0.15
C SER A 10 -29.42 23.92 0.08
N GLY A 11 -29.70 23.65 1.38
CA GLY A 11 -30.68 22.70 1.77
C GLY A 11 -32.12 23.17 1.65
N SER A 12 -33.03 22.23 1.70
CA SER A 12 -34.30 22.40 2.42
C SER A 12 -35.11 21.11 2.40
N GLY A 13 -35.59 20.72 3.56
CA GLY A 13 -36.83 19.97 3.73
C GLY A 13 -36.71 18.51 4.16
N PRO A 14 -37.41 18.14 5.24
CA PRO A 14 -37.36 16.80 5.81
C PRO A 14 -38.34 15.87 5.09
N HIS A 15 -37.81 14.80 4.49
CA HIS A 15 -38.59 13.59 4.25
C HIS A 15 -38.14 12.51 5.21
N ALA A 16 -38.90 12.35 6.28
CA ALA A 16 -38.83 11.19 7.17
C ALA A 16 -39.40 9.97 6.42
N GLY A 17 -38.68 8.86 6.44
CA GLY A 17 -39.24 7.56 6.12
C GLY A 17 -38.37 6.74 5.17
N SER A 18 -37.63 5.78 5.71
CA SER A 18 -36.97 4.60 5.13
C SER A 18 -35.43 4.53 5.20
N GLY A 19 -34.74 5.53 5.70
CA GLY A 19 -33.26 5.54 5.77
C GLY A 19 -32.61 4.73 6.91
N THR A 20 -33.38 4.27 7.90
CA THR A 20 -32.84 3.69 9.14
C THR A 20 -32.32 2.24 8.98
N ASN A 21 -32.95 1.44 8.14
CA ASN A 21 -32.55 0.01 7.99
C ASN A 21 -31.26 -0.15 7.18
N TYR A 22 -31.09 0.60 6.08
CA TYR A 22 -29.86 0.52 5.26
C TYR A 22 -28.61 0.98 6.02
N GLY A 23 -28.74 1.98 6.88
CA GLY A 23 -27.63 2.45 7.73
C GLY A 23 -27.22 1.42 8.79
N LEU A 24 -28.17 0.75 9.40
CA LEU A 24 -27.93 -0.27 10.42
C LEU A 24 -27.28 -1.52 9.83
N GLU A 25 -27.80 -2.02 8.69
CA GLU A 25 -27.22 -3.16 7.98
C GLU A 25 -25.80 -2.89 7.51
N ALA A 26 -25.51 -1.71 6.95
CA ALA A 26 -24.16 -1.32 6.55
C ALA A 26 -23.21 -1.26 7.75
N THR A 27 -23.68 -0.75 8.88
CA THR A 27 -22.88 -0.67 10.13
C THR A 27 -22.59 -2.07 10.69
N LEU A 28 -23.59 -2.95 10.73
CA LEU A 28 -23.43 -4.33 11.18
C LEU A 28 -22.46 -5.11 10.26
N LEU A 29 -22.60 -4.95 8.96
CA LEU A 29 -21.71 -5.60 7.99
C LEU A 29 -20.26 -5.11 8.13
N ASN A 30 -20.05 -3.82 8.35
CA ASN A 30 -18.74 -3.25 8.57
C ASN A 30 -18.14 -3.73 9.89
N SER A 31 -18.92 -3.78 10.97
CA SER A 31 -18.51 -4.33 12.27
C SER A 31 -18.13 -5.81 12.16
N PHE A 32 -18.91 -6.59 11.42
CA PHE A 32 -18.59 -7.99 11.14
C PHE A 32 -17.29 -8.15 10.36
N LYS A 33 -17.10 -7.36 9.27
CA LYS A 33 -15.86 -7.37 8.48
C LYS A 33 -14.64 -6.99 9.31
N LEU A 34 -14.77 -6.02 10.23
CA LEU A 34 -13.70 -5.63 11.16
C LEU A 34 -13.40 -6.75 12.16
N SER A 35 -14.42 -7.34 12.79
CA SER A 35 -14.24 -8.47 13.71
C SER A 35 -13.53 -9.64 13.02
N LEU A 36 -13.90 -9.91 11.77
CA LEU A 36 -13.27 -10.95 10.96
C LEU A 36 -11.77 -10.69 10.76
N GLN A 37 -11.33 -9.44 10.64
CA GLN A 37 -9.89 -9.08 10.53
C GLN A 37 -9.07 -9.49 11.77
N TYR A 38 -9.69 -9.55 12.95
CA TYR A 38 -9.01 -9.98 14.18
C TYR A 38 -9.02 -11.50 14.37
N ILE A 39 -10.03 -12.19 13.88
CA ILE A 39 -10.23 -13.63 14.05
C ILE A 39 -9.52 -14.45 12.96
N LEU A 40 -9.49 -13.95 11.73
CA LEU A 40 -8.92 -14.68 10.60
C LEU A 40 -7.41 -14.95 10.80
N PRO A 41 -6.95 -16.17 10.50
CA PRO A 41 -5.54 -16.52 10.49
C PRO A 41 -4.83 -15.92 9.27
N LYS A 42 -4.70 -14.58 9.25
CA LYS A 42 -4.18 -13.78 8.14
C LYS A 42 -2.87 -14.30 7.58
N LEU A 43 -1.97 -14.72 8.45
CA LEU A 43 -0.67 -15.27 8.07
C LEU A 43 -0.81 -16.56 7.25
N TRP A 44 -1.69 -17.48 7.70
CA TRP A 44 -1.93 -18.73 6.97
C TRP A 44 -2.60 -18.48 5.61
N LEU A 45 -3.58 -17.58 5.57
CA LEU A 45 -4.24 -17.19 4.33
C LEU A 45 -3.23 -16.57 3.34
N THR A 46 -2.36 -15.69 3.82
CA THR A 46 -1.33 -15.05 2.99
C THR A 46 -0.29 -16.08 2.51
N ARG A 47 0.11 -17.03 3.36
CA ARG A 47 1.01 -18.13 2.96
C ARG A 47 0.38 -19.01 1.88
N LEU A 48 -0.88 -19.40 2.06
CA LEU A 48 -1.60 -20.23 1.10
C LEU A 48 -1.78 -19.51 -0.23
N ALA A 49 -2.19 -18.24 -0.19
CA ALA A 49 -2.31 -17.41 -1.38
C ALA A 49 -0.98 -17.24 -2.10
N GLY A 50 0.11 -16.95 -1.38
CA GLY A 50 1.45 -16.82 -1.94
C GLY A 50 1.97 -18.13 -2.55
N TRP A 51 1.71 -19.27 -1.88
CA TRP A 51 2.02 -20.58 -2.44
C TRP A 51 1.27 -20.84 -3.75
N GLY A 52 -0.05 -20.58 -3.78
CA GLY A 52 -0.86 -20.74 -5.00
C GLY A 52 -0.42 -19.79 -6.11
N ALA A 53 -0.18 -18.53 -5.78
CA ALA A 53 0.25 -17.50 -6.72
C ALA A 53 1.63 -17.78 -7.35
N SER A 54 2.46 -18.58 -6.69
CA SER A 54 3.79 -18.97 -7.19
C SER A 54 3.76 -20.24 -8.06
N LYS A 55 2.62 -20.91 -8.17
CA LYS A 55 2.50 -22.15 -8.94
C LYS A 55 2.42 -21.89 -10.43
N ARG A 56 3.13 -22.75 -11.20
CA ARG A 56 3.05 -22.81 -12.67
C ARG A 56 1.98 -23.84 -13.05
N ALA A 57 0.73 -23.42 -13.15
CA ALA A 57 -0.40 -24.30 -13.43
C ALA A 57 -0.96 -24.18 -14.87
N GLY A 58 -0.17 -23.59 -15.78
CA GLY A 58 -0.52 -23.50 -17.20
C GLY A 58 -1.85 -22.81 -17.45
N TRP A 59 -2.82 -23.51 -18.05
CA TRP A 59 -4.13 -22.96 -18.38
C TRP A 59 -4.92 -22.46 -17.14
N LEU A 60 -4.72 -23.10 -15.97
CA LEU A 60 -5.38 -22.68 -14.73
C LEU A 60 -4.82 -21.33 -14.25
N THR A 61 -3.50 -21.11 -14.35
CA THR A 61 -2.90 -19.81 -14.07
C THR A 61 -3.52 -18.73 -14.95
N LYS A 62 -3.61 -18.99 -16.26
CA LYS A 62 -4.24 -18.06 -17.20
C LYS A 62 -5.70 -17.77 -16.81
N LEU A 63 -6.49 -18.78 -16.50
CA LEU A 63 -7.88 -18.62 -16.09
C LEU A 63 -8.01 -17.73 -14.86
N VAL A 64 -7.17 -17.95 -13.83
CA VAL A 64 -7.17 -17.13 -12.60
C VAL A 64 -6.81 -15.69 -12.91
N ILE A 65 -5.80 -15.46 -13.76
CA ILE A 65 -5.40 -14.11 -14.19
C ILE A 65 -6.55 -13.44 -14.97
N ASP A 66 -7.18 -14.13 -15.92
CA ASP A 66 -8.30 -13.57 -16.70
C ASP A 66 -9.47 -13.18 -15.83
N LEU A 67 -9.83 -14.01 -14.84
CA LEU A 67 -10.89 -13.72 -13.89
C LEU A 67 -10.51 -12.51 -13.01
N PHE A 68 -9.27 -12.42 -12.57
CA PHE A 68 -8.77 -11.29 -11.79
C PHE A 68 -8.79 -10.00 -12.60
N VAL A 69 -8.27 -10.02 -13.82
CA VAL A 69 -8.27 -8.87 -14.74
C VAL A 69 -9.69 -8.37 -14.99
N LYS A 70 -10.63 -9.28 -15.23
CA LYS A 70 -12.04 -8.94 -15.44
C LYS A 70 -12.70 -8.36 -14.18
N TYR A 71 -12.48 -8.99 -13.03
CA TYR A 71 -13.11 -8.59 -11.77
C TYR A 71 -12.59 -7.23 -11.27
N TYR A 72 -11.29 -7.04 -11.28
CA TYR A 72 -10.65 -5.79 -10.81
C TYR A 72 -10.51 -4.74 -11.92
N LYS A 73 -10.89 -5.06 -13.16
CA LYS A 73 -10.77 -4.15 -14.33
C LYS A 73 -9.33 -3.66 -14.53
N VAL A 74 -8.38 -4.61 -14.50
CA VAL A 74 -6.96 -4.30 -14.72
C VAL A 74 -6.75 -3.87 -16.17
N ASP A 75 -6.07 -2.75 -16.40
CA ASP A 75 -5.70 -2.34 -17.75
C ASP A 75 -4.43 -3.08 -18.20
N MET A 76 -4.63 -4.10 -19.02
CA MET A 76 -3.53 -4.88 -19.58
C MET A 76 -2.82 -4.19 -20.75
N LYS A 77 -3.38 -3.10 -21.31
CA LYS A 77 -2.74 -2.38 -22.42
C LYS A 77 -1.47 -1.65 -21.98
N GLU A 78 -1.40 -1.29 -20.71
CA GLU A 78 -0.22 -0.65 -20.10
C GLU A 78 0.89 -1.65 -19.77
N ALA A 79 0.57 -2.94 -19.69
CA ALA A 79 1.55 -3.97 -19.36
C ALA A 79 2.53 -4.20 -20.53
N GLN A 80 3.80 -4.44 -20.20
CA GLN A 80 4.81 -4.82 -21.19
C GLN A 80 4.39 -6.08 -21.99
N LYS A 81 3.69 -7.01 -21.32
CA LYS A 81 3.10 -8.21 -21.91
C LYS A 81 1.58 -8.15 -21.72
N PRO A 82 0.82 -7.65 -22.71
CA PRO A 82 -0.62 -7.51 -22.56
C PRO A 82 -1.40 -8.81 -22.58
N ASP A 83 -0.84 -9.89 -23.17
CA ASP A 83 -1.47 -11.21 -23.18
C ASP A 83 -1.26 -11.91 -21.82
N THR A 84 -2.37 -12.27 -21.16
CA THR A 84 -2.38 -12.97 -19.88
C THR A 84 -1.75 -14.37 -19.94
N ALA A 85 -1.73 -15.00 -21.12
CA ALA A 85 -1.07 -16.30 -21.33
C ALA A 85 0.47 -16.22 -21.23
N SER A 86 1.06 -15.03 -21.33
CA SER A 86 2.51 -14.82 -21.25
C SER A 86 3.08 -14.94 -19.84
N TYR A 87 2.23 -14.95 -18.80
CA TYR A 87 2.64 -15.04 -17.40
C TYR A 87 2.65 -16.49 -16.91
N ARG A 88 3.78 -16.93 -16.38
CA ARG A 88 3.95 -18.31 -15.90
C ARG A 88 3.27 -18.56 -14.56
N THR A 89 3.21 -17.52 -13.72
CA THR A 89 2.61 -17.54 -12.39
C THR A 89 1.70 -16.33 -12.19
N PHE A 90 0.80 -16.40 -11.21
CA PHE A 90 0.02 -15.23 -10.83
C PHE A 90 0.92 -14.10 -10.27
N ASN A 91 1.99 -14.46 -9.54
CA ASN A 91 2.95 -13.45 -9.04
C ASN A 91 3.63 -12.69 -10.17
N ASP A 92 4.06 -13.38 -11.26
CA ASP A 92 4.65 -12.70 -12.42
C ASP A 92 3.69 -11.67 -13.02
N PHE A 93 2.40 -12.00 -13.06
CA PHE A 93 1.35 -11.07 -13.51
C PHE A 93 1.14 -9.93 -12.51
N PHE A 94 1.07 -10.21 -11.22
CA PHE A 94 0.78 -9.21 -10.19
C PHE A 94 1.88 -8.14 -10.11
N VAL A 95 3.15 -8.54 -10.28
CA VAL A 95 4.30 -7.62 -10.35
C VAL A 95 4.73 -7.32 -11.79
N ARG A 96 3.80 -7.40 -12.76
CA ARG A 96 4.05 -7.19 -14.17
C ARG A 96 4.78 -5.87 -14.43
N PRO A 97 5.79 -5.83 -15.30
CA PRO A 97 6.34 -4.55 -15.77
C PRO A 97 5.35 -3.84 -16.67
N LEU A 98 5.37 -2.52 -16.63
CA LEU A 98 4.66 -1.67 -17.58
C LEU A 98 5.52 -1.41 -18.82
N ARG A 99 4.89 -0.94 -19.88
CA ARG A 99 5.57 -0.40 -21.05
C ARG A 99 6.30 0.88 -20.65
N ASP A 100 7.40 1.19 -21.31
CA ASP A 100 8.25 2.34 -20.99
C ASP A 100 7.52 3.69 -21.12
N ASP A 101 6.52 3.74 -22.00
CA ASP A 101 5.69 4.94 -22.24
C ASP A 101 4.44 5.03 -21.36
N ALA A 102 4.15 4.02 -20.52
CA ALA A 102 2.93 3.96 -19.72
C ALA A 102 2.91 4.98 -18.56
N ARG A 103 4.07 5.39 -18.07
CA ARG A 103 4.21 6.39 -16.99
C ARG A 103 5.30 7.39 -17.37
N PRO A 104 4.97 8.47 -18.08
CA PRO A 104 5.93 9.53 -18.38
C PRO A 104 6.51 10.13 -17.10
N ILE A 105 7.83 10.20 -17.01
CA ILE A 105 8.54 10.72 -15.84
C ILE A 105 8.83 12.19 -16.08
N ASN A 106 8.48 13.05 -15.12
CA ASN A 106 8.92 14.44 -15.11
C ASN A 106 10.43 14.48 -14.82
N THR A 107 11.19 15.11 -15.69
CA THR A 107 12.66 15.22 -15.60
C THR A 107 13.13 16.51 -14.94
N ASP A 108 12.22 17.37 -14.47
CA ASP A 108 12.59 18.57 -13.71
C ASP A 108 13.29 18.14 -12.39
N PRO A 109 14.54 18.58 -12.14
CA PRO A 109 15.27 18.18 -10.93
C PRO A 109 14.64 18.67 -9.63
N ASN A 110 13.71 19.63 -9.67
CA ASN A 110 13.03 20.16 -8.49
C ASN A 110 11.70 19.43 -8.20
N VAL A 111 11.40 18.34 -8.90
CA VAL A 111 10.12 17.62 -8.78
C VAL A 111 10.33 16.21 -8.25
N LEU A 112 9.61 15.86 -7.18
CA LEU A 112 9.44 14.49 -6.76
C LEU A 112 8.30 13.85 -7.56
N VAL A 113 8.58 12.73 -8.23
CA VAL A 113 7.54 11.96 -8.92
C VAL A 113 6.86 10.98 -7.96
N MET A 114 5.62 10.58 -8.26
CA MET A 114 4.94 9.59 -7.45
C MET A 114 5.64 8.23 -7.55
N PRO A 115 5.96 7.60 -6.40
CA PRO A 115 6.71 6.35 -6.38
C PRO A 115 5.88 5.12 -6.79
N ALA A 116 4.55 5.24 -6.80
CA ALA A 116 3.64 4.14 -7.07
C ALA A 116 2.34 4.64 -7.70
N ASP A 117 1.67 3.75 -8.42
CA ASP A 117 0.27 3.93 -8.81
C ASP A 117 -0.61 3.81 -7.56
N GLY A 118 -1.82 4.35 -7.64
CA GLY A 118 -2.79 4.21 -6.57
C GLY A 118 -3.48 5.51 -6.20
N VAL A 119 -4.00 5.56 -4.99
CA VAL A 119 -4.71 6.71 -4.45
C VAL A 119 -3.97 7.27 -3.26
N ILE A 120 -3.73 8.58 -3.27
CA ILE A 120 -3.20 9.28 -2.08
C ILE A 120 -4.29 9.21 -1.00
N ASN A 121 -4.00 8.42 0.04
CA ASN A 121 -4.92 8.27 1.18
C ASN A 121 -4.75 9.42 2.17
N GLN A 122 -3.51 9.79 2.46
CA GLN A 122 -3.16 10.91 3.33
C GLN A 122 -1.90 11.58 2.81
N LEU A 123 -1.83 12.88 2.98
CA LEU A 123 -0.61 13.65 2.81
C LEU A 123 -0.64 14.86 3.75
N GLY A 124 0.51 15.32 4.20
CA GLY A 124 0.59 16.48 5.08
C GLY A 124 1.91 16.60 5.80
N ASN A 125 1.91 17.48 6.79
CA ASN A 125 3.03 17.65 7.68
C ASN A 125 2.96 16.63 8.82
N ILE A 126 4.11 16.23 9.30
CA ILE A 126 4.27 15.45 10.52
C ILE A 126 4.23 16.46 11.67
N GLU A 127 3.23 16.37 12.54
CA GLU A 127 3.10 17.26 13.69
C GLU A 127 3.94 16.69 14.84
N GLU A 128 5.12 17.25 15.07
CA GLU A 128 6.16 16.75 15.95
C GLU A 128 6.62 15.33 15.50
N ASP A 129 5.96 14.27 15.97
CA ASP A 129 6.21 12.88 15.64
C ASP A 129 4.97 12.13 15.16
N LYS A 130 3.82 12.83 14.97
CA LYS A 130 2.52 12.21 14.66
C LYS A 130 2.18 12.34 13.19
N LEU A 131 1.75 11.21 12.64
CA LEU A 131 1.21 11.10 11.27
C LEU A 131 -0.28 10.78 11.36
N LEU A 132 -1.06 11.42 10.49
CA LEU A 132 -2.47 11.11 10.34
C LEU A 132 -2.63 9.79 9.57
N GLN A 133 -3.34 8.82 10.16
CA GLN A 133 -3.69 7.56 9.51
C GLN A 133 -5.00 7.69 8.72
N ALA A 134 -6.03 8.19 9.41
CA ALA A 134 -7.35 8.47 8.88
C ALA A 134 -8.07 9.39 9.88
N LYS A 135 -9.27 9.86 9.56
CA LYS A 135 -10.05 10.73 10.46
C LYS A 135 -10.16 10.11 11.86
N GLY A 136 -9.62 10.80 12.86
CA GLY A 136 -9.65 10.38 14.27
C GLY A 136 -8.56 9.40 14.69
N HIS A 137 -7.68 8.97 13.80
CA HIS A 137 -6.55 8.07 14.10
C HIS A 137 -5.24 8.67 13.65
N SER A 138 -4.25 8.64 14.52
CA SER A 138 -2.86 8.98 14.23
C SER A 138 -1.92 7.90 14.79
N TYR A 139 -0.69 7.86 14.32
CA TYR A 139 0.37 7.01 14.84
C TYR A 139 1.68 7.79 14.85
N THR A 140 2.64 7.33 15.65
CA THR A 140 3.92 8.02 15.79
C THR A 140 4.94 7.56 14.76
N LEU A 141 5.88 8.44 14.42
CA LEU A 141 7.07 8.09 13.64
C LEU A 141 7.82 6.94 14.28
N GLU A 142 8.01 6.99 15.60
CA GLU A 142 8.71 5.95 16.34
C GLU A 142 8.03 4.58 16.17
N ALA A 143 6.70 4.50 16.31
CA ALA A 143 5.97 3.26 16.09
C ALA A 143 6.08 2.75 14.65
N LEU A 144 5.99 3.65 13.67
CA LEU A 144 6.13 3.33 12.26
C LEU A 144 7.54 2.83 11.91
N LEU A 145 8.57 3.43 12.52
CA LEU A 145 9.98 3.12 12.34
C LEU A 145 10.50 2.06 13.33
N ALA A 146 9.58 1.29 13.94
CA ALA A 146 9.88 0.15 14.80
C ALA A 146 10.75 0.48 16.02
N GLY A 147 10.55 1.64 16.64
CA GLY A 147 11.28 2.10 17.81
C GLY A 147 12.65 2.74 17.48
N ASN A 148 12.96 2.94 16.21
CA ASN A 148 14.19 3.62 15.82
C ASN A 148 14.07 5.14 16.03
N TYR A 149 14.34 5.56 17.26
CA TYR A 149 14.25 6.97 17.67
C TYR A 149 15.20 7.87 16.86
N GLN A 150 16.42 7.41 16.58
CA GLN A 150 17.39 8.21 15.82
C GLN A 150 16.93 8.47 14.39
N MET A 151 16.28 7.49 13.77
CA MET A 151 15.67 7.67 12.46
C MET A 151 14.45 8.57 12.55
N ALA A 152 13.58 8.39 13.55
CA ALA A 152 12.39 9.18 13.74
C ALA A 152 12.67 10.68 13.89
N GLU A 153 13.71 11.04 14.65
CA GLU A 153 14.12 12.44 14.83
C GLU A 153 14.49 13.16 13.53
N LYS A 154 15.01 12.43 12.53
CA LYS A 154 15.32 13.01 11.20
C LYS A 154 14.08 13.50 10.45
N PHE A 155 12.91 12.97 10.78
CA PHE A 155 11.64 13.25 10.10
C PHE A 155 10.65 14.03 10.96
N ARG A 156 11.03 14.42 12.18
CA ARG A 156 10.24 15.29 13.03
C ARG A 156 9.93 16.61 12.30
N ASN A 157 8.68 17.01 12.28
CA ASN A 157 8.18 18.17 11.53
C ASN A 157 8.44 18.11 10.01
N GLY A 158 8.70 16.93 9.48
CA GLY A 158 8.80 16.70 8.04
C GLY A 158 7.44 16.61 7.38
N THR A 159 7.42 16.04 6.18
CA THR A 159 6.19 15.80 5.39
C THR A 159 6.05 14.32 5.06
N PHE A 160 4.82 13.89 4.82
CA PHE A 160 4.54 12.51 4.43
C PHE A 160 3.47 12.40 3.37
N VAL A 161 3.49 11.32 2.63
CA VAL A 161 2.42 10.89 1.73
C VAL A 161 2.18 9.40 1.93
N THR A 162 0.92 9.01 2.07
CA THR A 162 0.48 7.61 2.14
C THR A 162 -0.29 7.28 0.89
N THR A 163 0.22 6.35 0.09
CA THR A 163 -0.40 5.90 -1.15
C THR A 163 -0.96 4.49 -0.96
N TYR A 164 -2.22 4.31 -1.31
CA TYR A 164 -2.90 3.01 -1.30
C TYR A 164 -2.93 2.42 -2.71
N LEU A 165 -2.32 1.25 -2.87
CA LEU A 165 -2.38 0.47 -4.09
C LEU A 165 -3.52 -0.53 -3.99
N SER A 166 -4.51 -0.44 -4.88
CA SER A 166 -5.58 -1.43 -4.97
C SER A 166 -5.14 -2.63 -5.83
N PRO A 167 -5.83 -3.77 -5.77
CA PRO A 167 -5.41 -4.97 -6.51
C PRO A 167 -5.23 -4.79 -8.02
N ARG A 168 -5.90 -3.81 -8.63
CA ARG A 168 -5.77 -3.51 -10.07
C ARG A 168 -4.52 -2.73 -10.43
N ASP A 169 -3.97 -1.99 -9.46
CA ASP A 169 -2.89 -1.05 -9.70
C ASP A 169 -1.57 -1.77 -10.00
N TYR A 170 -0.61 -1.03 -10.46
CA TYR A 170 0.75 -1.49 -10.67
C TYR A 170 1.46 -1.65 -9.32
N HIS A 171 2.02 -2.83 -9.03
CA HIS A 171 2.56 -3.16 -7.72
C HIS A 171 4.09 -3.11 -7.63
N ARG A 172 4.77 -2.53 -8.62
CA ARG A 172 6.18 -2.14 -8.44
C ARG A 172 6.25 -0.70 -7.95
N VAL A 173 7.07 -0.49 -6.93
CA VAL A 173 7.31 0.83 -6.34
C VAL A 173 8.67 1.33 -6.80
N HIS A 174 8.74 2.59 -7.17
CA HIS A 174 9.94 3.22 -7.73
C HIS A 174 10.45 4.34 -6.83
N MET A 175 11.68 4.78 -7.08
CA MET A 175 12.22 5.95 -6.40
C MET A 175 11.56 7.23 -6.96
N PRO A 176 11.12 8.15 -6.08
CA PRO A 176 10.54 9.43 -6.51
C PRO A 176 11.58 10.44 -7.00
N CYS A 177 12.85 10.23 -6.69
CA CYS A 177 14.01 11.00 -7.12
C CYS A 177 15.26 10.15 -7.02
N ASN A 178 16.40 10.68 -7.41
CA ASN A 178 17.69 10.05 -7.16
C ASN A 178 17.99 9.99 -5.66
N GLY A 179 18.55 8.87 -5.20
CA GLY A 179 18.88 8.69 -3.79
C GLY A 179 19.84 7.55 -3.56
N ILE A 180 20.57 7.62 -2.47
CA ILE A 180 21.50 6.59 -2.02
C ILE A 180 20.90 5.87 -0.84
N LEU A 181 20.66 4.56 -0.98
CA LEU A 181 20.18 3.72 0.11
C LEU A 181 21.22 3.70 1.24
N ARG A 182 20.82 4.08 2.46
CA ARG A 182 21.66 4.05 3.66
C ARG A 182 21.34 2.88 4.56
N GLU A 183 20.05 2.58 4.68
CA GLU A 183 19.59 1.54 5.59
C GLU A 183 18.34 0.90 5.03
N MET A 184 18.21 -0.42 5.18
CA MET A 184 16.99 -1.15 4.94
C MET A 184 16.69 -2.06 6.12
N MET A 185 15.47 -1.99 6.64
CA MET A 185 15.04 -2.75 7.80
C MET A 185 13.72 -3.46 7.51
N TYR A 186 13.66 -4.77 7.74
CA TYR A 186 12.41 -5.53 7.77
C TYR A 186 11.86 -5.53 9.19
N VAL A 187 10.60 -5.18 9.32
CA VAL A 187 9.87 -5.18 10.59
C VAL A 187 8.77 -6.23 10.51
N PRO A 188 8.87 -7.33 11.26
CA PRO A 188 7.79 -8.31 11.34
C PRO A 188 6.54 -7.69 11.99
N GLY A 189 5.37 -8.17 11.61
CA GLY A 189 4.12 -7.63 12.12
C GLY A 189 2.89 -8.41 11.69
N ASP A 190 1.74 -7.82 11.92
CA ASP A 190 0.45 -8.30 11.44
C ASP A 190 0.31 -8.17 9.91
N LEU A 191 -0.74 -8.75 9.39
CA LEU A 191 -1.16 -8.64 7.98
C LEU A 191 -2.65 -8.27 7.90
N PHE A 192 -3.02 -7.18 8.56
CA PHE A 192 -4.36 -6.63 8.36
C PHE A 192 -4.58 -6.24 6.91
N SER A 193 -5.78 -6.43 6.41
CA SER A 193 -6.16 -5.84 5.13
C SER A 193 -6.00 -4.33 5.19
N VAL A 194 -5.47 -3.73 4.14
CA VAL A 194 -5.31 -2.27 4.04
C VAL A 194 -6.34 -1.74 3.05
N ASN A 195 -7.34 -1.05 3.58
CA ASN A 195 -8.40 -0.38 2.82
C ASN A 195 -8.98 0.75 3.69
N ILE A 196 -9.92 1.51 3.15
CA ILE A 196 -10.54 2.65 3.84
C ILE A 196 -11.16 2.22 5.17
N LEU A 197 -11.89 1.11 5.20
CA LEU A 197 -12.57 0.63 6.41
C LEU A 197 -11.57 0.29 7.52
N THR A 198 -10.52 -0.45 7.22
CA THR A 198 -9.49 -0.82 8.20
C THR A 198 -8.64 0.37 8.63
N ALA A 199 -8.29 1.27 7.69
CA ALA A 199 -7.56 2.49 8.01
C ALA A 199 -8.33 3.40 8.98
N GLN A 200 -9.66 3.40 8.91
CA GLN A 200 -10.52 4.19 9.79
C GLN A 200 -10.82 3.52 11.14
N ASN A 201 -10.59 2.22 11.28
CA ASN A 201 -11.08 1.47 12.45
C ASN A 201 -10.02 0.61 13.15
N VAL A 202 -8.85 0.40 12.56
CA VAL A 202 -7.75 -0.34 13.19
C VAL A 202 -6.68 0.65 13.63
N PRO A 203 -6.54 0.89 14.95
CA PRO A 203 -5.52 1.82 15.46
C PRO A 203 -4.12 1.34 15.08
N ASN A 204 -3.25 2.27 14.71
CA ASN A 204 -1.85 2.03 14.34
C ASN A 204 -1.68 1.02 13.19
N LEU A 205 -2.63 0.93 12.27
CA LEU A 205 -2.68 -0.09 11.21
C LEU A 205 -1.33 -0.26 10.51
N PHE A 206 -0.75 0.83 10.01
CA PHE A 206 0.49 0.80 9.23
C PHE A 206 1.72 0.48 10.10
N ALA A 207 1.71 0.87 11.37
CA ALA A 207 2.77 0.53 12.32
C ALA A 207 2.66 -0.91 12.87
N ARG A 208 1.49 -1.55 12.74
CA ARG A 208 1.24 -2.94 13.15
C ARG A 208 1.54 -3.95 12.07
N ASN A 209 1.29 -3.62 10.81
CA ASN A 209 1.54 -4.53 9.71
C ASN A 209 3.05 -4.73 9.47
N GLU A 210 3.40 -5.94 8.98
CA GLU A 210 4.77 -6.18 8.51
C GLU A 210 5.14 -5.14 7.44
N ARG A 211 6.38 -4.72 7.45
CA ARG A 211 6.85 -3.67 6.54
C ARG A 211 8.34 -3.70 6.31
N VAL A 212 8.74 -3.12 5.20
CA VAL A 212 10.16 -2.85 4.89
C VAL A 212 10.35 -1.35 4.86
N ILE A 213 11.32 -0.88 5.63
CA ILE A 213 11.68 0.53 5.79
C ILE A 213 13.01 0.73 5.07
N CYS A 214 13.06 1.67 4.13
CA CYS A 214 14.26 2.00 3.38
C CYS A 214 14.59 3.49 3.56
N LEU A 215 15.74 3.79 4.19
CA LEU A 215 16.25 5.13 4.38
C LEU A 215 17.20 5.49 3.23
N PHE A 216 16.95 6.61 2.62
CA PHE A 216 17.76 7.16 1.53
C PHE A 216 18.27 8.56 1.87
N ASP A 217 19.48 8.87 1.42
CA ASP A 217 19.91 10.26 1.26
C ASP A 217 19.56 10.70 -0.17
N THR A 218 18.92 11.84 -0.28
CA THR A 218 18.54 12.45 -1.55
C THR A 218 18.97 13.91 -1.61
N GLU A 219 18.90 14.52 -2.77
CA GLU A 219 19.15 15.96 -2.95
C GLU A 219 18.14 16.84 -2.19
N PHE A 220 16.96 16.30 -1.86
CA PHE A 220 15.93 16.98 -1.06
C PHE A 220 16.10 16.75 0.45
N GLY A 221 17.17 16.08 0.88
CA GLY A 221 17.40 15.65 2.25
C GLY A 221 17.07 14.17 2.47
N PRO A 222 17.01 13.72 3.75
CA PRO A 222 16.72 12.33 4.06
C PRO A 222 15.28 11.97 3.66
N MET A 223 15.11 10.79 3.08
CA MET A 223 13.82 10.24 2.68
C MET A 223 13.68 8.82 3.19
N VAL A 224 12.51 8.49 3.73
CA VAL A 224 12.15 7.11 4.08
C VAL A 224 11.03 6.64 3.18
N GLN A 225 11.23 5.51 2.51
CA GLN A 225 10.18 4.79 1.79
C GLN A 225 9.81 3.54 2.58
N ILE A 226 8.52 3.38 2.89
CA ILE A 226 8.02 2.29 3.71
C ILE A 226 7.02 1.48 2.91
N LEU A 227 7.34 0.22 2.67
CA LEU A 227 6.49 -0.74 1.99
C LEU A 227 5.75 -1.54 3.05
N VAL A 228 4.43 -1.39 3.13
CA VAL A 228 3.59 -2.03 4.14
C VAL A 228 2.87 -3.23 3.54
N GLY A 229 3.08 -4.41 4.11
CA GLY A 229 2.38 -5.63 3.73
C GLY A 229 0.90 -5.61 4.18
N ALA A 230 0.09 -6.45 3.53
CA ALA A 230 -1.32 -6.62 3.84
C ALA A 230 -1.76 -8.08 3.66
N THR A 231 -2.97 -8.42 4.09
CA THR A 231 -3.56 -9.75 3.87
C THR A 231 -3.49 -10.10 2.37
N ILE A 232 -2.94 -11.27 2.06
CA ILE A 232 -2.70 -11.81 0.70
C ILE A 232 -1.56 -11.08 -0.05
N VAL A 233 -1.32 -9.80 0.22
CA VAL A 233 -0.24 -8.99 -0.37
C VAL A 233 0.85 -8.76 0.68
N GLY A 234 1.50 -9.83 1.08
CA GLY A 234 2.51 -9.84 2.16
C GLY A 234 3.86 -10.39 1.70
N SER A 235 4.21 -10.28 0.42
CA SER A 235 5.55 -10.55 -0.07
C SER A 235 6.16 -9.24 -0.54
N ILE A 236 7.37 -8.93 -0.04
CA ILE A 236 8.10 -7.73 -0.42
C ILE A 236 9.47 -8.14 -0.95
N GLU A 237 9.80 -7.63 -2.12
CA GLU A 237 11.06 -7.86 -2.79
C GLU A 237 11.68 -6.53 -3.18
N THR A 238 13.00 -6.44 -3.13
CA THR A 238 13.77 -5.27 -3.59
C THR A 238 14.75 -5.68 -4.68
N THR A 239 15.06 -4.77 -5.58
CA THR A 239 15.99 -5.02 -6.70
C THR A 239 17.43 -5.24 -6.23
N TRP A 240 17.78 -4.79 -5.03
CA TRP A 240 19.15 -4.86 -4.48
C TRP A 240 19.35 -6.00 -3.47
N ALA A 241 18.27 -6.59 -2.92
CA ALA A 241 18.38 -7.64 -1.91
C ALA A 241 17.46 -8.84 -2.16
N GLY A 242 16.71 -8.84 -3.27
CA GLY A 242 15.76 -9.89 -3.59
C GLY A 242 14.57 -9.93 -2.64
N THR A 243 14.02 -11.11 -2.39
CA THR A 243 12.88 -11.31 -1.51
C THR A 243 13.25 -11.08 -0.04
N ILE A 244 12.63 -10.09 0.57
CA ILE A 244 12.83 -9.72 1.98
C ILE A 244 11.89 -10.53 2.87
N THR A 245 10.63 -10.65 2.47
CA THR A 245 9.62 -11.48 3.15
C THR A 245 8.77 -12.22 2.10
N PRO A 246 8.44 -13.51 2.26
CA PRO A 246 8.96 -14.45 3.25
C PRO A 246 10.43 -14.83 3.05
N PRO A 247 11.11 -15.49 4.03
CA PRO A 247 10.57 -16.00 5.28
C PRO A 247 10.31 -14.89 6.30
N ARG A 248 9.27 -15.09 7.12
CA ARG A 248 8.90 -14.20 8.23
C ARG A 248 9.56 -14.70 9.51
N GLU A 249 10.82 -14.38 9.65
CA GLU A 249 11.55 -14.61 10.89
C GLU A 249 11.27 -13.44 11.82
N GLY A 250 11.00 -13.71 13.09
CA GLY A 250 10.65 -12.70 14.09
C GLY A 250 11.81 -11.74 14.48
N VAL A 251 12.75 -11.51 13.58
CA VAL A 251 13.93 -10.66 13.80
C VAL A 251 13.90 -9.50 12.79
N ILE A 252 14.14 -8.31 13.31
CA ILE A 252 14.38 -7.14 12.47
C ILE A 252 15.74 -7.36 11.76
N LYS A 253 15.70 -7.49 10.44
CA LYS A 253 16.91 -7.60 9.61
C LYS A 253 17.30 -6.21 9.17
N GLN A 254 18.42 -5.73 9.65
CA GLN A 254 19.01 -4.46 9.23
C GLN A 254 20.13 -4.75 8.22
N ILE A 255 20.05 -4.15 7.06
CA ILE A 255 21.09 -4.19 6.04
C ILE A 255 21.57 -2.76 5.87
N GLY A 256 22.72 -2.46 6.44
CA GLY A 256 23.43 -1.18 6.26
C GLY A 256 24.45 -1.30 5.12
N ARG A 257 24.62 -0.26 4.36
CA ARG A 257 25.77 -0.05 3.45
C ARG A 257 26.49 1.23 3.80
#